data_ebb4c032bf90409de31c545e97e45661
#
_entry.id   ebb4c032bf90409de31c545e97e45661
#
_cell.length_a   1.000
_cell.length_b   1.000
_cell.length_c   1.000
_cell.angle_alpha   90.00
_cell.angle_beta   90.00
_cell.angle_gamma   90.00
#
_symmetry.space_group_name_H-M   'P 1'
#
loop_
_entity.id
_entity.type
_entity.pdbx_description
1 polymer ?
#
loop_
_entity_poly.entity_id
_entity_poly.type
_entity_poly.pdbx_seq_one_letter_code
_entity_poly.pdbx_strand_id
1 'polypeptide(L)'
;MRQFLYCEAGYVEKNQWLPNSWVNVECPTPEDLQFLMDRFNVPESFLSDIADTDERPRIEYEGNWLLTILRIPLQNQDHDIPFNTVPIGIITNNEIIVSVCYHKTDLIPDFIRYTQRKELQIKNKYELILRLIHSSAVWFLKYLSLIHISEPT
;
A
#
# COMPACT_ATOMS: atom_id res chain seq x y z
N MET A 1 0.30 -12.34 -3.46
CA MET A 1 1.77 -12.23 -3.35
C MET A 1 2.12 -11.52 -2.06
N ARG A 2 3.00 -12.10 -1.28
CA ARG A 2 3.51 -11.52 -0.04
C ARG A 2 4.97 -11.18 -0.19
N GLN A 3 5.36 -10.01 0.29
CA GLN A 3 6.76 -9.60 0.36
C GLN A 3 7.08 -9.17 1.77
N PHE A 4 8.25 -9.56 2.25
CA PHE A 4 8.79 -9.10 3.53
C PHE A 4 9.90 -8.10 3.24
N LEU A 5 9.67 -6.85 3.62
CA LEU A 5 10.53 -5.74 3.24
C LEU A 5 11.20 -5.17 4.49
N TYR A 6 12.50 -5.06 4.43
CA TYR A 6 13.32 -4.56 5.52
C TYR A 6 14.11 -3.34 5.04
N CYS A 7 14.13 -2.27 5.84
CA CYS A 7 14.80 -1.04 5.44
C CYS A 7 16.29 -1.06 5.78
N GLU A 8 17.12 -1.15 4.74
CA GLU A 8 18.58 -1.12 4.83
C GLU A 8 19.07 -0.15 3.75
N ALA A 9 19.10 1.18 4.05
CA ALA A 9 19.34 2.20 3.05
C ALA A 9 18.41 2.03 1.83
N GLY A 10 17.10 2.04 2.10
CA GLY A 10 16.04 1.64 1.20
C GLY A 10 15.53 0.26 1.53
N TYR A 11 14.32 -0.06 1.06
CA TYR A 11 13.71 -1.36 1.34
C TYR A 11 14.30 -2.46 0.48
N VAL A 12 14.63 -3.57 1.12
CA VAL A 12 15.08 -4.81 0.46
C VAL A 12 14.18 -5.95 0.87
N GLU A 13 13.96 -6.89 -0.05
CA GLU A 13 13.12 -8.06 0.20
C GLU A 13 13.91 -9.14 0.92
N LYS A 14 13.30 -9.72 1.94
CA LYS A 14 13.84 -10.86 2.68
C LYS A 14 12.93 -12.06 2.51
N ASN A 15 13.45 -13.27 2.79
CA ASN A 15 12.70 -14.51 2.60
C ASN A 15 11.70 -14.79 3.71
N GLN A 16 11.81 -14.14 4.84
CA GLN A 16 10.94 -14.34 5.99
C GLN A 16 10.71 -13.05 6.73
N TRP A 17 9.64 -13.01 7.53
CA TRP A 17 9.35 -11.85 8.35
C TRP A 17 10.40 -11.68 9.45
N LEU A 18 10.82 -10.44 9.63
CA LEU A 18 11.73 -10.01 10.71
C LEU A 18 11.06 -8.90 11.51
N PRO A 19 11.38 -8.74 12.80
CA PRO A 19 10.87 -7.59 13.56
C PRO A 19 11.20 -6.26 12.86
N ASN A 20 10.27 -5.32 12.91
CA ASN A 20 10.37 -4.02 12.28
C ASN A 20 10.39 -4.06 10.74
N SER A 21 10.01 -5.18 10.15
CA SER A 21 9.86 -5.26 8.70
C SER A 21 8.44 -4.90 8.28
N TRP A 22 8.30 -4.56 7.02
CA TRP A 22 7.03 -4.23 6.38
C TRP A 22 6.58 -5.43 5.55
N VAL A 23 5.34 -5.88 5.77
CA VAL A 23 4.73 -6.95 4.98
C VAL A 23 3.86 -6.30 3.92
N ASN A 24 4.22 -6.45 2.66
CA ASN A 24 3.41 -5.97 1.55
C ASN A 24 2.68 -7.13 0.89
N VAL A 25 1.36 -7.02 0.78
CA VAL A 25 0.51 -8.04 0.17
C VAL A 25 -0.23 -7.43 -1.00
N GLU A 26 -0.01 -7.98 -2.18
CA GLU A 26 -0.63 -7.52 -3.42
C GLU A 26 -1.38 -8.67 -4.06
N CYS A 27 -2.62 -8.41 -4.51
CA CYS A 27 -3.50 -9.42 -5.10
C CYS A 27 -3.52 -10.69 -4.22
N PRO A 28 -3.96 -10.58 -2.96
CA PRO A 28 -3.79 -11.67 -2.00
C PRO A 28 -4.52 -12.93 -2.40
N THR A 29 -3.83 -14.07 -2.22
CA THR A 29 -4.45 -15.39 -2.28
C THR A 29 -5.16 -15.68 -0.95
N PRO A 30 -6.05 -16.68 -0.89
CA PRO A 30 -6.61 -17.11 0.40
C PRO A 30 -5.54 -17.47 1.43
N GLU A 31 -4.41 -18.02 0.98
CA GLU A 31 -3.27 -18.35 1.85
C GLU A 31 -2.60 -17.10 2.40
N ASP A 32 -2.49 -16.04 1.59
CA ASP A 32 -1.94 -14.76 2.05
C ASP A 32 -2.82 -14.17 3.15
N LEU A 33 -4.14 -14.18 2.96
CA LEU A 33 -5.08 -13.66 3.95
C LEU A 33 -5.04 -14.48 5.24
N GLN A 34 -4.99 -15.80 5.10
CA GLN A 34 -4.90 -16.70 6.25
C GLN A 34 -3.61 -16.47 7.03
N PHE A 35 -2.50 -16.26 6.32
CA PHE A 35 -1.22 -15.95 6.95
C PHE A 35 -1.31 -14.70 7.82
N LEU A 36 -1.92 -13.63 7.30
CA LEU A 36 -2.09 -12.39 8.06
C LEU A 36 -2.94 -12.59 9.32
N MET A 37 -4.02 -13.34 9.20
CA MET A 37 -4.92 -13.62 10.33
C MET A 37 -4.27 -14.54 11.36
N ASP A 38 -3.60 -15.59 10.92
CA ASP A 38 -3.02 -16.58 11.84
C ASP A 38 -1.72 -16.10 12.48
N ARG A 39 -0.86 -15.46 11.69
CA ARG A 39 0.48 -15.05 12.17
C ARG A 39 0.45 -13.77 12.99
N PHE A 40 -0.39 -12.81 12.60
CA PHE A 40 -0.39 -11.47 13.18
C PHE A 40 -1.72 -11.09 13.82
N ASN A 41 -2.72 -11.94 13.75
CA ASN A 41 -4.07 -11.68 14.28
C ASN A 41 -4.72 -10.45 13.63
N VAL A 42 -4.46 -10.21 12.36
CA VAL A 42 -5.09 -9.11 11.63
C VAL A 42 -6.60 -9.34 11.60
N PRO A 43 -7.40 -8.35 12.00
CA PRO A 43 -8.87 -8.50 11.95
C PRO A 43 -9.37 -8.77 10.53
N GLU A 44 -10.21 -9.78 10.38
CA GLU A 44 -10.80 -10.13 9.07
C GLU A 44 -11.59 -8.97 8.49
N SER A 45 -12.26 -8.19 9.33
CA SER A 45 -13.04 -7.03 8.90
C SER A 45 -12.18 -5.99 8.18
N PHE A 46 -10.91 -5.82 8.59
CA PHE A 46 -10.00 -4.91 7.90
C PHE A 46 -9.72 -5.39 6.48
N LEU A 47 -9.48 -6.69 6.33
CA LEU A 47 -9.20 -7.27 5.02
C LEU A 47 -10.42 -7.18 4.09
N SER A 48 -11.61 -7.39 4.63
CA SER A 48 -12.86 -7.26 3.89
C SER A 48 -13.10 -5.82 3.45
N ASP A 49 -12.82 -4.85 4.31
CA ASP A 49 -13.01 -3.43 3.99
C ASP A 49 -12.04 -3.00 2.87
N ILE A 50 -10.80 -3.45 2.91
CA ILE A 50 -9.83 -3.13 1.87
C ILE A 50 -10.20 -3.77 0.54
N ALA A 51 -10.85 -4.93 0.57
CA ALA A 51 -11.32 -5.62 -0.63
C ALA A 51 -12.46 -4.90 -1.34
N ASP A 52 -13.22 -4.06 -0.62
CA ASP A 52 -14.35 -3.34 -1.17
C ASP A 52 -13.85 -2.16 -2.01
N THR A 53 -14.07 -2.23 -3.33
CA THR A 53 -13.60 -1.20 -4.26
C THR A 53 -14.26 0.15 -4.04
N ASP A 54 -15.39 0.20 -3.34
CA ASP A 54 -16.10 1.44 -3.01
C ASP A 54 -15.69 2.02 -1.65
N GLU A 55 -14.77 1.39 -0.96
CA GLU A 55 -14.36 1.84 0.36
C GLU A 55 -13.69 3.21 0.32
N ARG A 56 -14.05 4.06 1.27
CA ARG A 56 -13.57 5.45 1.32
C ARG A 56 -12.27 5.56 2.10
N PRO A 57 -11.42 6.52 1.75
CA PRO A 57 -10.24 6.82 2.56
C PRO A 57 -10.66 7.17 3.99
N ARG A 58 -9.97 6.56 4.95
CA ARG A 58 -10.22 6.83 6.37
C ARG A 58 -9.09 6.32 7.23
N ILE A 59 -9.08 6.78 8.46
CA ILE A 59 -8.21 6.26 9.52
C ILE A 59 -9.11 5.77 10.64
N GLU A 60 -8.90 4.55 11.09
CA GLU A 60 -9.72 3.90 12.09
C GLU A 60 -8.84 3.23 13.15
N TYR A 61 -9.17 3.46 14.41
CA TYR A 61 -8.56 2.76 15.53
C TYR A 61 -9.50 1.68 16.03
N GLU A 62 -8.98 0.48 16.25
CA GLU A 62 -9.70 -0.61 16.86
C GLU A 62 -8.75 -1.37 17.80
N GLY A 63 -8.94 -1.19 19.12
CA GLY A 63 -7.98 -1.71 20.09
C GLY A 63 -6.62 -1.07 19.90
N ASN A 64 -5.58 -1.93 19.72
CA ASN A 64 -4.22 -1.46 19.42
C ASN A 64 -3.93 -1.41 17.92
N TRP A 65 -4.95 -1.62 17.09
CA TRP A 65 -4.82 -1.59 15.64
C TRP A 65 -5.09 -0.20 15.09
N LEU A 66 -4.31 0.19 14.10
CA LEU A 66 -4.56 1.37 13.28
C LEU A 66 -4.73 0.91 11.83
N LEU A 67 -5.89 1.18 11.26
CA LEU A 67 -6.17 0.93 9.84
C LEU A 67 -6.20 2.26 9.11
N THR A 68 -5.36 2.40 8.09
CA THR A 68 -5.37 3.56 7.21
C THR A 68 -5.74 3.08 5.82
N ILE A 69 -6.86 3.55 5.30
CA ILE A 69 -7.27 3.24 3.92
C ILE A 69 -7.06 4.47 3.07
N LEU A 70 -6.29 4.31 2.00
CA LEU A 70 -6.04 5.32 1.00
C LEU A 70 -6.63 4.85 -0.33
N ARG A 71 -6.89 5.76 -1.22
CA ARG A 71 -7.16 5.40 -2.61
C ARG A 71 -5.96 5.78 -3.44
N ILE A 72 -5.56 4.87 -4.31
CA ILE A 72 -4.40 5.07 -5.18
C ILE A 72 -4.85 4.97 -6.64
N PRO A 73 -4.20 5.71 -7.52
CA PRO A 73 -4.56 5.65 -8.95
C PRO A 73 -4.06 4.35 -9.56
N LEU A 74 -4.89 3.80 -10.44
CA LEU A 74 -4.57 2.61 -11.20
C LEU A 74 -4.83 2.92 -12.66
N GLN A 75 -3.83 2.72 -13.51
CA GLN A 75 -3.97 3.00 -14.92
C GLN A 75 -5.07 2.12 -15.52
N ASN A 76 -6.03 2.74 -16.17
CA ASN A 76 -7.11 2.06 -16.84
C ASN A 76 -6.75 1.85 -18.31
N GLN A 77 -6.90 0.61 -18.78
CA GLN A 77 -6.66 0.29 -20.18
C GLN A 77 -7.87 0.56 -21.07
N ASP A 78 -9.04 0.82 -20.48
CA ASP A 78 -10.19 1.29 -21.20
C ASP A 78 -10.03 2.75 -21.58
N HIS A 79 -10.42 3.07 -22.82
CA HIS A 79 -10.07 4.35 -23.47
C HIS A 79 -10.84 5.57 -22.95
N ASP A 80 -11.96 5.37 -22.26
CA ASP A 80 -12.83 6.48 -21.85
C ASP A 80 -12.37 7.16 -20.56
N ILE A 81 -11.70 6.43 -19.67
CA ILE A 81 -11.21 6.96 -18.39
C ILE A 81 -9.73 6.59 -18.27
N PRO A 82 -8.82 7.58 -18.18
CA PRO A 82 -7.37 7.29 -18.16
C PRO A 82 -6.90 6.55 -16.92
N PHE A 83 -7.62 6.65 -15.80
CA PHE A 83 -7.30 5.90 -14.61
C PHE A 83 -8.53 5.72 -13.72
N ASN A 84 -8.49 4.67 -12.90
CA ASN A 84 -9.40 4.45 -11.79
C ASN A 84 -8.65 4.60 -10.49
N THR A 85 -9.37 4.60 -9.38
CA THR A 85 -8.75 4.50 -8.06
C THR A 85 -9.17 3.23 -7.37
N VAL A 86 -8.27 2.66 -6.60
CA VAL A 86 -8.51 1.45 -5.82
C VAL A 86 -8.01 1.64 -4.40
N PRO A 87 -8.62 0.96 -3.40
CA PRO A 87 -8.15 1.08 -2.03
C PRO A 87 -6.82 0.36 -1.81
N ILE A 88 -5.99 0.94 -0.98
CA ILE A 88 -4.88 0.25 -0.34
C ILE A 88 -5.03 0.45 1.16
N GLY A 89 -4.89 -0.63 1.93
CA GLY A 89 -4.97 -0.57 3.37
C GLY A 89 -3.60 -0.70 3.99
N ILE A 90 -3.31 0.13 4.99
CA ILE A 90 -2.11 0.03 5.80
C ILE A 90 -2.56 -0.29 7.20
N ILE A 91 -2.18 -1.47 7.68
CA ILE A 91 -2.62 -2.03 8.95
C ILE A 91 -1.42 -2.07 9.88
N THR A 92 -1.50 -1.38 11.00
CA THR A 92 -0.37 -1.30 11.93
C THR A 92 -0.81 -1.54 13.37
N ASN A 93 0.10 -2.09 14.14
CA ASN A 93 0.04 -2.09 15.61
C ASN A 93 1.45 -1.82 16.13
N ASN A 94 1.72 -2.15 17.39
CA ASN A 94 3.04 -1.87 17.97
C ASN A 94 4.15 -2.74 17.39
N GLU A 95 3.82 -3.84 16.72
CA GLU A 95 4.78 -4.84 16.29
C GLU A 95 4.93 -4.98 14.79
N ILE A 96 3.86 -4.68 14.02
CA ILE A 96 3.84 -4.96 12.59
C ILE A 96 3.34 -3.78 11.77
N ILE A 97 3.77 -3.77 10.51
CA ILE A 97 3.25 -2.90 9.46
C ILE A 97 2.89 -3.80 8.28
N VAL A 98 1.63 -3.75 7.87
CA VAL A 98 1.14 -4.54 6.73
C VAL A 98 0.46 -3.60 5.75
N SER A 99 0.79 -3.70 4.48
CA SER A 99 0.02 -3.03 3.42
C SER A 99 -0.64 -4.09 2.56
N VAL A 100 -1.92 -3.86 2.23
CA VAL A 100 -2.72 -4.79 1.43
C VAL A 100 -3.39 -4.02 0.30
N CYS A 101 -3.19 -4.48 -0.92
CA CYS A 101 -3.91 -3.99 -2.09
C CYS A 101 -4.39 -5.18 -2.90
N TYR A 102 -5.68 -5.23 -3.23
CA TYR A 102 -6.26 -6.33 -3.98
C TYR A 102 -6.02 -6.20 -5.49
N HIS A 103 -5.35 -5.14 -5.92
CA HIS A 103 -5.04 -4.90 -7.32
C HIS A 103 -3.54 -4.76 -7.52
N LYS A 104 -3.07 -5.12 -8.69
CA LYS A 104 -1.67 -4.91 -9.05
C LYS A 104 -1.47 -3.42 -9.33
N THR A 105 -0.51 -2.81 -8.66
CA THR A 105 -0.21 -1.39 -8.80
C THR A 105 1.28 -1.16 -8.96
N ASP A 106 1.65 -0.10 -9.65
CA ASP A 106 3.04 0.32 -9.80
C ASP A 106 3.53 1.17 -8.61
N LEU A 107 2.61 1.63 -7.76
CA LEU A 107 2.93 2.55 -6.67
C LEU A 107 3.94 1.94 -5.70
N ILE A 108 3.69 0.72 -5.23
CA ILE A 108 4.57 0.07 -4.24
C ILE A 108 5.94 -0.26 -4.85
N PRO A 109 6.03 -0.90 -6.03
CA PRO A 109 7.34 -1.13 -6.64
C PRO A 109 8.13 0.16 -6.88
N ASP A 110 7.48 1.22 -7.35
CA ASP A 110 8.14 2.51 -7.55
C ASP A 110 8.59 3.12 -6.24
N PHE A 111 7.78 3.02 -5.20
CA PHE A 111 8.14 3.50 -3.88
C PHE A 111 9.39 2.78 -3.35
N ILE A 112 9.44 1.46 -3.48
CA ILE A 112 10.58 0.66 -3.05
C ILE A 112 11.84 1.12 -3.81
N ARG A 113 11.76 1.25 -5.13
CA ARG A 113 12.89 1.72 -5.95
C ARG A 113 13.33 3.13 -5.53
N TYR A 114 12.37 4.01 -5.24
CA TYR A 114 12.67 5.35 -4.77
C TYR A 114 13.44 5.33 -3.45
N THR A 115 13.02 4.49 -2.49
CA THR A 115 13.73 4.37 -1.21
C THR A 115 15.15 3.88 -1.39
N GLN A 116 15.36 2.96 -2.32
CA GLN A 116 16.69 2.42 -2.63
C GLN A 116 17.59 3.47 -3.30
N ARG A 117 17.05 4.17 -4.29
CA ARG A 117 17.79 5.20 -5.03
C ARG A 117 18.21 6.35 -4.13
N LYS A 118 17.37 6.73 -3.19
CA LYS A 118 17.65 7.81 -2.23
C LYS A 118 18.33 7.32 -0.95
N GLU A 119 18.54 6.02 -0.82
CA GLU A 119 19.16 5.41 0.37
C GLU A 119 18.45 5.84 1.65
N LEU A 120 17.11 5.79 1.65
CA LEU A 120 16.31 6.27 2.76
C LEU A 120 16.39 5.32 3.94
N GLN A 121 16.41 5.91 5.14
CA GLN A 121 16.30 5.18 6.41
C GLN A 121 14.95 5.52 7.02
N ILE A 122 13.97 4.64 6.79
CA ILE A 122 12.63 4.81 7.36
C ILE A 122 12.61 4.06 8.69
N LYS A 123 12.42 4.80 9.78
CA LYS A 123 12.68 4.29 11.13
C LYS A 123 11.43 3.82 11.86
N ASN A 124 10.23 4.25 11.42
CA ASN A 124 9.01 3.90 12.12
C ASN A 124 7.82 3.84 11.15
N LYS A 125 6.73 3.25 11.64
CA LYS A 125 5.51 3.05 10.84
C LYS A 125 4.85 4.35 10.39
N TYR A 126 4.93 5.39 11.21
CA TYR A 126 4.30 6.67 10.88
C TYR A 126 5.01 7.33 9.70
N GLU A 127 6.33 7.26 9.67
CA GLU A 127 7.12 7.75 8.55
C GLU A 127 6.78 6.98 7.26
N LEU A 128 6.65 5.65 7.36
CA LEU A 128 6.26 4.84 6.20
C LEU A 128 4.88 5.23 5.70
N ILE A 129 3.90 5.38 6.59
CA ILE A 129 2.54 5.77 6.21
C ILE A 129 2.55 7.13 5.51
N LEU A 130 3.24 8.11 6.08
CA LEU A 130 3.30 9.46 5.49
C LEU A 130 3.99 9.44 4.13
N ARG A 131 5.03 8.66 3.97
CA ARG A 131 5.72 8.54 2.69
C ARG A 131 4.87 7.84 1.63
N LEU A 132 4.07 6.86 2.03
CA LEU A 132 3.13 6.21 1.11
C LEU A 132 2.01 7.17 0.69
N ILE A 133 1.51 7.98 1.62
CA ILE A 133 0.53 9.02 1.30
C ILE A 133 1.13 10.01 0.29
N HIS A 134 2.35 10.46 0.53
CA HIS A 134 3.06 11.36 -0.37
C HIS A 134 3.25 10.74 -1.76
N SER A 135 3.66 9.50 -1.82
CA SER A 135 3.85 8.79 -3.10
C SER A 135 2.52 8.66 -3.85
N SER A 136 1.43 8.40 -3.13
CA SER A 136 0.10 8.36 -3.72
C SER A 136 -0.28 9.70 -4.33
N ALA A 137 -0.02 10.79 -3.62
CA ALA A 137 -0.29 12.14 -4.12
C ALA A 137 0.51 12.45 -5.39
N VAL A 138 1.78 12.06 -5.43
CA VAL A 138 2.63 12.24 -6.62
C VAL A 138 2.07 11.47 -7.80
N TRP A 139 1.61 10.24 -7.59
CA TRP A 139 1.00 9.44 -8.66
C TRP A 139 -0.30 10.08 -9.16
N PHE A 140 -1.14 10.63 -8.27
CA PHE A 140 -2.35 11.36 -8.69
C PHE A 140 -2.00 12.55 -9.56
N LEU A 141 -1.00 13.33 -9.18
CA LEU A 141 -0.56 14.46 -9.99
C LEU A 141 -0.06 14.03 -11.37
N LYS A 142 0.66 12.92 -11.43
CA LYS A 142 1.14 12.36 -12.68
C LYS A 142 -0.02 11.99 -13.60
N TYR A 143 -1.04 11.30 -13.09
CA TYR A 143 -2.21 10.91 -13.89
C TYR A 143 -3.05 12.12 -14.28
N LEU A 144 -3.22 13.09 -13.40
CA LEU A 144 -3.92 14.35 -13.74
C LEU A 144 -3.21 15.10 -14.84
N SER A 145 -1.89 15.10 -14.86
CA SER A 145 -1.11 15.70 -15.95
C SER A 145 -1.38 15.02 -17.29
N LEU A 146 -1.51 13.68 -17.29
CA LEU A 146 -1.84 12.93 -18.48
C LEU A 146 -3.23 13.30 -19.00
N ILE A 147 -4.22 13.45 -18.12
CA ILE A 147 -5.57 13.89 -18.50
C ILE A 147 -5.52 15.28 -19.12
N HIS A 148 -4.80 16.19 -18.50
CA HIS A 148 -4.69 17.58 -18.96
C HIS A 148 -4.01 17.65 -20.33
N ILE A 149 -3.00 16.84 -20.58
CA ILE A 149 -2.31 16.79 -21.87
C ILE A 149 -3.22 16.20 -22.96
N SER A 150 -4.10 15.26 -22.61
CA SER A 150 -4.95 14.57 -23.57
C SER A 150 -6.22 15.35 -23.92
N GLU A 151 -6.58 16.39 -23.16
CA GLU A 151 -7.74 17.21 -23.49
C GLU A 151 -7.41 18.22 -24.60
N PRO A 152 -8.17 18.21 -25.71
CA PRO A 152 -8.04 19.26 -26.73
C PRO A 152 -8.58 20.57 -26.16
N THR A 153 -7.75 21.54 -26.10
CA THR A 153 -8.18 22.92 -25.76
C THR A 153 -8.73 23.64 -26.97
#